data_6e89ae58e8cf46584dfe34e203e95aa9
#
_entry.id   6e89ae58e8cf46584dfe34e203e95aa9
#
_cell.length_a   1.000
_cell.length_b   1.000
_cell.length_c   1.000
_cell.angle_alpha   90.00
_cell.angle_beta   90.00
_cell.angle_gamma   90.00
#
_symmetry.space_group_name_H-M   'P 1'
#
loop_
_entity.id
_entity.type
_entity.pdbx_description
1 polymer ?
#
loop_
_entity_poly.entity_id
_entity_poly.type
_entity_poly.pdbx_seq_one_letter_code
_entity_poly.pdbx_strand_id
1 'polypeptide(L)'
;MQIAAMENPRSRQEELGQFLTATPVADFMASMFGRLPSTARRAPKDRWGLLVKAIIEVFCARWAPGAAILGIRNPKRTLVHLNAEALAALGVTLASAAKIPDVIVHFRAKNWLLLIEAVTSAGPVDGKRRKELKDLFAGCKAGLVFVTAFENRRTMLSFGNHIAWESEVWMADDPDHMIHFNGERFLGPYPDVMPATP
;
A
#
# COMPACT_ATOMS: atom_id res chain seq x y z
N MET A 1 23.58 -6.54 -27.54
CA MET A 1 22.36 -7.19 -27.02
C MET A 1 22.68 -7.66 -25.61
N GLN A 2 22.48 -6.78 -24.62
CA GLN A 2 22.73 -7.07 -23.20
C GLN A 2 21.44 -7.62 -22.61
N ILE A 3 21.49 -8.90 -22.21
CA ILE A 3 20.41 -9.56 -21.48
C ILE A 3 20.45 -8.96 -20.06
N ALA A 4 19.41 -8.23 -19.68
CA ALA A 4 19.23 -7.77 -18.30
C ALA A 4 19.25 -9.01 -17.38
N ALA A 5 20.17 -9.03 -16.43
CA ALA A 5 20.28 -10.07 -15.43
C ALA A 5 18.98 -10.11 -14.63
N MET A 6 18.28 -11.24 -14.65
CA MET A 6 17.14 -11.49 -13.76
C MET A 6 17.67 -11.47 -12.33
N GLU A 7 17.28 -10.46 -11.56
CA GLU A 7 17.62 -10.36 -10.14
C GLU A 7 17.13 -11.62 -9.40
N ASN A 8 18.03 -12.20 -8.62
CA ASN A 8 17.81 -13.43 -7.88
C ASN A 8 16.72 -13.23 -6.80
N PRO A 9 15.64 -14.05 -6.77
CA PRO A 9 14.59 -13.94 -5.74
C PRO A 9 15.10 -14.05 -4.30
N ARG A 10 16.25 -14.65 -4.06
CA ARG A 10 16.87 -14.76 -2.72
C ARG A 10 17.43 -13.43 -2.23
N SER A 11 18.01 -12.60 -3.10
CA SER A 11 18.50 -11.28 -2.71
C SER A 11 17.35 -10.36 -2.30
N ARG A 12 16.19 -10.47 -2.95
CA ARG A 12 14.96 -9.74 -2.59
C ARG A 12 14.41 -10.13 -1.21
N GLN A 13 14.46 -11.40 -0.85
CA GLN A 13 14.06 -11.86 0.49
C GLN A 13 15.02 -11.40 1.59
N GLU A 14 16.31 -11.33 1.31
CA GLU A 14 17.32 -10.84 2.24
C GLU A 14 17.21 -9.32 2.47
N GLU A 15 16.94 -8.53 1.42
CA GLU A 15 16.68 -7.10 1.53
C GLU A 15 15.37 -6.82 2.30
N LEU A 16 14.33 -7.61 2.08
CA LEU A 16 13.08 -7.52 2.84
C LEU A 16 13.28 -7.90 4.32
N GLY A 17 14.09 -8.93 4.58
CA GLY A 17 14.46 -9.36 5.93
C GLY A 17 15.22 -8.27 6.69
N GLN A 18 16.17 -7.58 6.05
CA GLN A 18 16.89 -6.45 6.64
C GLN A 18 15.99 -5.24 6.86
N PHE A 19 15.04 -4.98 5.97
CA PHE A 19 14.07 -3.90 6.10
C PHE A 19 13.10 -4.12 7.27
N LEU A 20 12.62 -5.35 7.46
CA LEU A 20 11.73 -5.71 8.57
C LEU A 20 12.45 -5.77 9.92
N THR A 21 13.73 -6.11 9.96
CA THR A 21 14.52 -6.22 11.20
C THR A 21 15.00 -4.87 11.76
N ALA A 22 15.02 -3.81 10.95
CA ALA A 22 15.58 -2.51 11.32
C ALA A 22 14.57 -1.47 11.82
N THR A 23 13.27 -1.81 12.00
CA THR A 23 12.24 -0.81 12.30
C THR A 23 11.22 -1.28 13.34
N PRO A 24 10.55 -0.33 14.07
CA PRO A 24 9.40 -0.62 14.93
C PRO A 24 8.27 -1.41 14.25
N VAL A 25 8.25 -1.43 12.92
CA VAL A 25 7.34 -2.24 12.10
C VAL A 25 7.62 -3.73 12.27
N ALA A 26 8.89 -4.15 12.40
CA ALA A 26 9.23 -5.54 12.65
C ALA A 26 8.70 -6.02 14.00
N ASP A 27 8.85 -5.21 15.05
CA ASP A 27 8.35 -5.54 16.40
C ASP A 27 6.81 -5.58 16.41
N PHE A 28 6.15 -4.66 15.71
CA PHE A 28 4.71 -4.70 15.52
C PHE A 28 4.27 -5.96 14.76
N MET A 29 4.92 -6.27 13.66
CA MET A 29 4.63 -7.48 12.88
C MET A 29 4.88 -8.74 13.71
N ALA A 30 5.97 -8.80 14.49
CA ALA A 30 6.27 -9.89 15.39
C ALA A 30 5.22 -10.02 16.53
N SER A 31 4.76 -8.89 17.08
CA SER A 31 3.73 -8.89 18.13
C SER A 31 2.36 -9.34 17.64
N MET A 32 2.00 -8.99 16.40
CA MET A 32 0.72 -9.34 15.78
C MET A 32 0.73 -10.78 15.23
N PHE A 33 1.87 -11.26 14.71
CA PHE A 33 1.96 -12.50 13.91
C PHE A 33 2.91 -13.54 14.48
N GLY A 34 3.73 -13.21 15.48
CA GLY A 34 4.76 -14.09 16.05
C GLY A 34 4.26 -15.36 16.76
N ARG A 35 2.96 -15.64 16.76
CA ARG A 35 2.34 -16.82 17.40
C ARG A 35 1.22 -17.46 16.59
N LEU A 36 1.21 -17.37 15.28
CA LEU A 36 0.23 -18.11 14.47
C LEU A 36 0.77 -19.50 14.12
N PRO A 37 0.22 -20.58 14.73
CA PRO A 37 0.55 -21.95 14.29
C PRO A 37 0.04 -22.16 12.86
N SER A 38 0.85 -22.82 12.04
CA SER A 38 0.61 -23.12 10.62
C SER A 38 -0.60 -24.03 10.34
N THR A 39 -1.43 -24.36 11.35
CA THR A 39 -2.50 -25.35 11.26
C THR A 39 -3.91 -24.85 11.58
N ALA A 40 -4.12 -23.54 11.71
CA ALA A 40 -5.47 -23.02 12.05
C ALA A 40 -6.40 -23.00 10.82
N ARG A 41 -7.20 -24.05 10.65
CA ARG A 41 -8.32 -24.17 9.70
C ARG A 41 -9.53 -23.24 9.99
N ARG A 42 -9.43 -22.30 10.91
CA ARG A 42 -10.43 -21.26 11.15
C ARG A 42 -9.97 -19.97 10.50
N ALA A 43 -10.87 -19.31 9.76
CA ALA A 43 -10.61 -17.96 9.25
C ALA A 43 -10.02 -17.10 10.37
N PRO A 44 -8.85 -16.49 10.18
CA PRO A 44 -8.17 -15.76 11.25
C PRO A 44 -9.09 -14.67 11.76
N LYS A 45 -9.19 -14.51 13.08
CA LYS A 45 -9.97 -13.43 13.71
C LYS A 45 -9.45 -12.04 13.33
N ASP A 46 -8.21 -11.95 12.87
CA ASP A 46 -7.55 -10.72 12.46
C ASP A 46 -7.30 -10.67 10.93
N ARG A 47 -8.39 -10.59 10.16
CA ARG A 47 -8.32 -10.45 8.71
C ARG A 47 -7.59 -9.17 8.28
N TRP A 48 -7.81 -8.08 9.02
CA TRP A 48 -7.17 -6.80 8.75
C TRP A 48 -5.64 -6.90 8.91
N GLY A 49 -5.16 -7.47 10.00
CA GLY A 49 -3.73 -7.64 10.23
C GLY A 49 -3.05 -8.50 9.16
N LEU A 50 -3.71 -9.58 8.71
CA LEU A 50 -3.21 -10.39 7.60
C LEU A 50 -3.12 -9.60 6.30
N LEU A 51 -4.11 -8.73 6.02
CA LEU A 51 -4.09 -7.88 4.84
C LEU A 51 -2.99 -6.83 4.92
N VAL A 52 -2.80 -6.18 6.08
CA VAL A 52 -1.68 -5.24 6.29
C VAL A 52 -0.34 -5.94 6.16
N LYS A 53 -0.20 -7.16 6.67
CA LYS A 53 0.99 -7.98 6.46
C LYS A 53 1.25 -8.20 4.97
N ALA A 54 0.23 -8.60 4.21
CA ALA A 54 0.36 -8.80 2.77
C ALA A 54 0.70 -7.49 2.03
N ILE A 55 0.16 -6.34 2.46
CA ILE A 55 0.56 -5.03 1.91
C ILE A 55 2.05 -4.79 2.12
N ILE A 56 2.57 -5.03 3.32
CA ILE A 56 3.97 -4.75 3.64
C ILE A 56 4.91 -5.74 2.94
N GLU A 57 4.63 -7.04 3.02
CA GLU A 57 5.55 -8.08 2.57
C GLU A 57 5.43 -8.41 1.08
N VAL A 58 4.24 -8.26 0.50
CA VAL A 58 3.98 -8.68 -0.90
C VAL A 58 3.79 -7.47 -1.81
N PHE A 59 2.81 -6.60 -1.49
CA PHE A 59 2.55 -5.42 -2.31
C PHE A 59 3.77 -4.50 -2.39
N CYS A 60 4.37 -4.12 -1.25
CA CYS A 60 5.52 -3.22 -1.25
C CYS A 60 6.74 -3.83 -1.97
N ALA A 61 7.01 -5.12 -1.78
CA ALA A 61 8.11 -5.79 -2.46
C ALA A 61 7.97 -5.78 -3.97
N ARG A 62 6.74 -5.86 -4.48
CA ARG A 62 6.48 -5.94 -5.91
C ARG A 62 6.27 -4.58 -6.57
N TRP A 63 5.43 -3.73 -5.97
CA TRP A 63 4.98 -2.48 -6.59
C TRP A 63 5.73 -1.23 -6.12
N ALA A 64 6.39 -1.33 -4.97
CA ALA A 64 7.19 -0.25 -4.39
C ALA A 64 8.48 -0.79 -3.75
N PRO A 65 9.36 -1.48 -4.50
CA PRO A 65 10.56 -2.09 -3.95
C PRO A 65 11.47 -1.04 -3.31
N GLY A 66 11.97 -1.35 -2.10
CA GLY A 66 12.80 -0.42 -1.32
C GLY A 66 12.05 0.76 -0.70
N ALA A 67 10.72 0.75 -0.72
CA ALA A 67 9.93 1.81 -0.10
C ALA A 67 10.00 1.78 1.43
N ALA A 68 9.88 2.95 2.05
CA ALA A 68 9.84 3.09 3.50
C ALA A 68 8.38 3.12 4.00
N ILE A 69 8.07 2.34 5.03
CA ILE A 69 6.80 2.44 5.75
C ILE A 69 6.87 3.65 6.68
N LEU A 70 6.02 4.64 6.46
CA LEU A 70 5.97 5.86 7.26
C LEU A 70 4.84 5.87 8.29
N GLY A 71 3.80 5.07 8.10
CA GLY A 71 2.72 4.98 9.07
C GLY A 71 1.93 3.69 8.96
N ILE A 72 1.45 3.20 10.12
CA ILE A 72 0.51 2.09 10.24
C ILE A 72 -0.51 2.46 11.32
N ARG A 73 -1.78 2.27 11.01
CA ARG A 73 -2.91 2.47 11.92
C ARG A 73 -3.68 1.15 12.09
N ASN A 74 -4.12 0.82 13.27
CA ASN A 74 -4.92 -0.38 13.49
C ASN A 74 -6.44 -0.14 13.21
N PRO A 75 -7.27 -1.19 13.16
CA PRO A 75 -8.73 -1.06 12.91
C PRO A 75 -9.47 -0.20 13.93
N LYS A 76 -8.96 -0.11 15.16
CA LYS A 76 -9.50 0.78 16.20
C LYS A 76 -9.08 2.23 16.00
N ARG A 77 -8.45 2.54 14.85
CA ARG A 77 -7.93 3.85 14.48
C ARG A 77 -6.81 4.35 15.40
N THR A 78 -6.18 3.47 16.17
CA THR A 78 -5.01 3.79 16.97
C THR A 78 -3.77 3.74 16.09
N LEU A 79 -2.93 4.73 16.23
CA LEU A 79 -1.66 4.81 15.56
C LEU A 79 -0.71 3.76 16.16
N VAL A 80 -0.17 2.90 15.33
CA VAL A 80 0.77 1.83 15.71
C VAL A 80 2.21 2.27 15.43
N HIS A 81 2.41 2.87 14.26
CA HIS A 81 3.70 3.38 13.82
C HIS A 81 3.49 4.69 13.06
N LEU A 82 4.34 5.68 13.31
CA LEU A 82 4.42 6.92 12.54
C LEU A 82 5.84 7.47 12.55
N ASN A 83 6.42 7.59 11.39
CA ASN A 83 7.67 8.33 11.20
C ASN A 83 7.34 9.80 10.88
N ALA A 84 7.06 10.57 11.94
CA ALA A 84 6.65 11.97 11.82
C ALA A 84 7.75 12.85 11.20
N GLU A 85 9.02 12.54 11.45
CA GLU A 85 10.18 13.26 10.90
C GLU A 85 10.25 13.10 9.38
N ALA A 86 10.13 11.85 8.88
CA ALA A 86 10.14 11.59 7.45
C ALA A 86 8.92 12.21 6.74
N LEU A 87 7.74 12.23 7.37
CA LEU A 87 6.56 12.92 6.85
C LEU A 87 6.78 14.44 6.82
N ALA A 88 7.35 15.03 7.87
CA ALA A 88 7.68 16.46 7.92
C ALA A 88 8.68 16.86 6.84
N ALA A 89 9.67 16.02 6.55
CA ALA A 89 10.62 16.24 5.45
C ALA A 89 9.92 16.26 4.07
N LEU A 90 8.84 15.49 3.93
CA LEU A 90 7.97 15.51 2.75
C LEU A 90 6.96 16.68 2.75
N GLY A 91 6.98 17.55 3.76
CA GLY A 91 6.06 18.69 3.88
C GLY A 91 4.71 18.33 4.51
N VAL A 92 4.60 17.18 5.17
CA VAL A 92 3.35 16.71 5.78
C VAL A 92 3.45 16.76 7.29
N THR A 93 2.55 17.50 7.95
CA THR A 93 2.39 17.52 9.40
C THR A 93 0.99 17.05 9.76
N LEU A 94 0.89 15.92 10.45
CA LEU A 94 -0.37 15.31 10.81
C LEU A 94 -0.80 15.72 12.22
N ALA A 95 -2.01 16.22 12.39
CA ALA A 95 -2.61 16.43 13.71
C ALA A 95 -2.85 15.07 14.41
N SER A 96 -2.83 15.05 15.74
CA SER A 96 -3.03 13.83 16.54
C SER A 96 -4.37 13.13 16.28
N ALA A 97 -5.40 13.87 15.88
CA ALA A 97 -6.74 13.36 15.56
C ALA A 97 -6.93 13.10 14.05
N ALA A 98 -5.87 13.23 13.23
CA ALA A 98 -6.00 13.07 11.80
C ALA A 98 -6.45 11.65 11.42
N LYS A 99 -7.37 11.57 10.47
CA LYS A 99 -7.83 10.30 9.91
C LYS A 99 -6.83 9.81 8.86
N ILE A 100 -5.67 9.36 9.30
CA ILE A 100 -4.65 8.80 8.40
C ILE A 100 -5.12 7.50 7.76
N PRO A 101 -4.56 7.09 6.61
CA PRO A 101 -4.84 5.77 6.00
C PRO A 101 -4.27 4.63 6.86
N ASP A 102 -4.66 3.40 6.55
CA ASP A 102 -4.20 2.23 7.30
C ASP A 102 -2.69 2.02 7.17
N VAL A 103 -2.13 2.25 5.96
CA VAL A 103 -0.68 2.19 5.72
C VAL A 103 -0.23 3.40 4.89
N ILE A 104 0.88 4.02 5.28
CA ILE A 104 1.55 5.09 4.55
C ILE A 104 2.91 4.60 4.11
N VAL A 105 3.17 4.64 2.80
CA VAL A 105 4.40 4.13 2.20
C VAL A 105 5.06 5.20 1.34
N HIS A 106 6.34 5.48 1.55
CA HIS A 106 7.12 6.37 0.70
C HIS A 106 8.00 5.58 -0.28
N PHE A 107 7.63 5.56 -1.53
CA PHE A 107 8.40 4.98 -2.61
C PHE A 107 9.38 6.01 -3.18
N ARG A 108 10.56 6.07 -2.57
CA ARG A 108 11.57 7.09 -2.84
C ARG A 108 12.02 7.13 -4.30
N ALA A 109 12.22 5.97 -4.92
CA ALA A 109 12.70 5.87 -6.29
C ALA A 109 11.81 6.60 -7.31
N LYS A 110 10.51 6.74 -7.01
CA LYS A 110 9.54 7.46 -7.85
C LYS A 110 9.05 8.77 -7.22
N ASN A 111 9.51 9.10 -6.02
CA ASN A 111 8.99 10.19 -5.21
C ASN A 111 7.46 10.13 -5.07
N TRP A 112 6.93 8.96 -4.69
CA TRP A 112 5.51 8.74 -4.48
C TRP A 112 5.21 8.43 -3.02
N LEU A 113 4.13 9.02 -2.51
CA LEU A 113 3.57 8.69 -1.21
C LEU A 113 2.27 7.89 -1.43
N LEU A 114 2.34 6.58 -1.15
CA LEU A 114 1.22 5.68 -1.28
C LEU A 114 0.39 5.72 0.01
N LEU A 115 -0.89 6.02 -0.13
CA LEU A 115 -1.89 6.12 0.92
C LEU A 115 -2.83 4.93 0.77
N ILE A 116 -2.67 3.89 1.62
CA ILE A 116 -3.28 2.58 1.41
C ILE A 116 -4.35 2.33 2.47
N GLU A 117 -5.56 2.01 2.04
CA GLU A 117 -6.66 1.51 2.87
C GLU A 117 -6.78 -0.01 2.75
N ALA A 118 -6.76 -0.71 3.88
CA ALA A 118 -6.88 -2.17 3.96
C ALA A 118 -8.34 -2.55 4.23
N VAL A 119 -9.05 -3.01 3.21
CA VAL A 119 -10.50 -3.23 3.26
C VAL A 119 -10.83 -4.69 3.57
N THR A 120 -11.35 -4.92 4.79
CA THR A 120 -11.91 -6.21 5.21
C THR A 120 -13.40 -6.11 5.56
N SER A 121 -13.82 -4.96 6.09
CA SER A 121 -15.20 -4.66 6.47
C SER A 121 -15.53 -3.17 6.40
N ALA A 122 -14.52 -2.29 6.46
CA ALA A 122 -14.67 -0.86 6.23
C ALA A 122 -14.65 -0.57 4.72
N GLY A 123 -15.05 0.63 4.32
CA GLY A 123 -15.13 1.03 2.92
C GLY A 123 -13.75 1.27 2.27
N PRO A 124 -13.71 1.23 0.93
CA PRO A 124 -12.51 1.52 0.14
C PRO A 124 -12.18 3.02 0.15
N VAL A 125 -11.16 3.40 -0.59
CA VAL A 125 -10.94 4.79 -0.98
C VAL A 125 -12.08 5.18 -1.93
N ASP A 126 -13.17 5.68 -1.38
CA ASP A 126 -14.26 6.29 -2.14
C ASP A 126 -13.96 7.76 -2.45
N GLY A 127 -14.83 8.42 -3.22
CA GLY A 127 -14.63 9.81 -3.63
C GLY A 127 -14.50 10.78 -2.46
N LYS A 128 -15.23 10.56 -1.36
CA LYS A 128 -15.11 11.35 -0.13
C LYS A 128 -13.77 11.08 0.55
N ARG A 129 -13.41 9.81 0.72
CA ARG A 129 -12.17 9.42 1.37
C ARG A 129 -10.95 9.89 0.60
N ARG A 130 -10.98 9.78 -0.74
CA ARG A 130 -9.92 10.30 -1.60
C ARG A 130 -9.72 11.80 -1.40
N LYS A 131 -10.82 12.57 -1.34
CA LYS A 131 -10.75 14.02 -1.06
C LYS A 131 -10.18 14.29 0.33
N GLU A 132 -10.64 13.61 1.39
CA GLU A 132 -10.11 13.74 2.74
C GLU A 132 -8.60 13.48 2.80
N LEU A 133 -8.13 12.43 2.12
CA LEU A 133 -6.71 12.10 2.04
C LEU A 133 -5.93 13.15 1.24
N LYS A 134 -6.45 13.59 0.11
CA LYS A 134 -5.83 14.65 -0.70
C LYS A 134 -5.67 15.95 0.11
N ASP A 135 -6.69 16.35 0.85
CA ASP A 135 -6.66 17.54 1.68
C ASP A 135 -5.67 17.37 2.87
N LEU A 136 -5.67 16.20 3.51
CA LEU A 136 -4.77 15.89 4.63
C LEU A 136 -3.28 15.92 4.23
N PHE A 137 -2.96 15.52 3.01
CA PHE A 137 -1.60 15.44 2.48
C PHE A 137 -1.30 16.53 1.43
N ALA A 138 -2.09 17.62 1.39
CA ALA A 138 -1.99 18.66 0.38
C ALA A 138 -0.61 19.34 0.30
N GLY A 139 0.16 19.39 1.40
CA GLY A 139 1.52 19.94 1.44
C GLY A 139 2.62 18.98 1.00
N CYS A 140 2.28 17.74 0.62
CA CYS A 140 3.25 16.71 0.31
C CYS A 140 4.04 17.04 -0.96
N LYS A 141 5.38 16.97 -0.86
CA LYS A 141 6.31 17.15 -1.99
C LYS A 141 6.42 15.91 -2.90
N ALA A 142 5.89 14.76 -2.43
CA ALA A 142 5.80 13.54 -3.23
C ALA A 142 4.44 13.45 -3.92
N GLY A 143 4.39 12.77 -5.07
CA GLY A 143 3.13 12.46 -5.74
C GLY A 143 2.25 11.55 -4.89
N LEU A 144 0.97 11.89 -4.68
CA LEU A 144 0.05 11.07 -3.90
C LEU A 144 -0.52 9.95 -4.76
N VAL A 145 -0.44 8.72 -4.27
CA VAL A 145 -1.05 7.54 -4.88
C VAL A 145 -2.04 6.94 -3.89
N PHE A 146 -3.30 6.84 -4.30
CA PHE A 146 -4.38 6.30 -3.46
C PHE A 146 -4.59 4.84 -3.80
N VAL A 147 -4.48 3.96 -2.80
CA VAL A 147 -4.58 2.52 -3.00
C VAL A 147 -5.65 1.93 -2.08
N THR A 148 -6.51 1.11 -2.65
CA THR A 148 -7.40 0.22 -1.88
C THR A 148 -6.89 -1.21 -2.00
N ALA A 149 -6.54 -1.82 -0.87
CA ALA A 149 -6.14 -3.21 -0.80
C ALA A 149 -7.28 -4.08 -0.29
N PHE A 150 -7.58 -5.17 -1.01
CA PHE A 150 -8.56 -6.18 -0.65
C PHE A 150 -7.89 -7.53 -0.40
N GLU A 151 -8.55 -8.38 0.37
CA GLU A 151 -8.08 -9.76 0.55
C GLU A 151 -8.20 -10.58 -0.75
N ASN A 152 -9.30 -10.36 -1.49
CA ASN A 152 -9.64 -11.11 -2.69
C ASN A 152 -10.64 -10.36 -3.57
N ARG A 153 -10.78 -10.86 -4.81
CA ARG A 153 -11.67 -10.29 -5.82
C ARG A 153 -13.15 -10.26 -5.41
N ARG A 154 -13.61 -11.25 -4.65
CA ARG A 154 -14.99 -11.29 -4.16
C ARG A 154 -15.28 -10.11 -3.24
N THR A 155 -14.37 -9.82 -2.30
CA THR A 155 -14.49 -8.66 -1.42
C THR A 155 -14.44 -7.37 -2.23
N MET A 156 -13.53 -7.24 -3.19
CA MET A 156 -13.44 -6.09 -4.07
C MET A 156 -14.74 -5.82 -4.82
N LEU A 157 -15.35 -6.85 -5.42
CA LEU A 157 -16.60 -6.72 -6.17
C LEU A 157 -17.76 -6.21 -5.32
N SER A 158 -17.80 -6.51 -4.03
CA SER A 158 -18.84 -5.98 -3.12
C SER A 158 -18.73 -4.48 -2.85
N PHE A 159 -17.58 -3.87 -3.17
CA PHE A 159 -17.32 -2.44 -3.03
C PHE A 159 -17.08 -1.72 -4.37
N GLY A 160 -17.17 -2.43 -5.49
CA GLY A 160 -16.74 -1.93 -6.81
C GLY A 160 -17.36 -0.59 -7.22
N ASN A 161 -18.61 -0.35 -6.86
CA ASN A 161 -19.33 0.90 -7.15
C ASN A 161 -18.96 2.07 -6.22
N HIS A 162 -18.17 1.84 -5.19
CA HIS A 162 -17.72 2.86 -4.24
C HIS A 162 -16.26 3.29 -4.45
N ILE A 163 -15.50 2.56 -5.28
CA ILE A 163 -14.09 2.84 -5.52
C ILE A 163 -13.96 4.17 -6.28
N ALA A 164 -13.13 5.06 -5.78
CA ALA A 164 -12.91 6.36 -6.40
C ALA A 164 -12.18 6.24 -7.74
N TRP A 165 -12.52 7.10 -8.69
CA TRP A 165 -11.67 7.34 -9.85
C TRP A 165 -10.30 7.89 -9.44
N GLU A 166 -9.30 7.70 -10.28
CA GLU A 166 -7.90 8.07 -10.04
C GLU A 166 -7.32 7.42 -8.76
N SER A 167 -7.63 6.16 -8.56
CA SER A 167 -7.07 5.33 -7.49
C SER A 167 -6.72 3.94 -8.00
N GLU A 168 -5.90 3.23 -7.22
CA GLU A 168 -5.41 1.90 -7.52
C GLU A 168 -6.12 0.87 -6.64
N VAL A 169 -6.33 -0.32 -7.17
CA VAL A 169 -6.89 -1.46 -6.43
C VAL A 169 -5.95 -2.65 -6.53
N TRP A 170 -5.60 -3.19 -5.39
CA TRP A 170 -4.78 -4.39 -5.28
C TRP A 170 -5.49 -5.48 -4.48
N MET A 171 -5.24 -6.74 -4.83
CA MET A 171 -5.81 -7.91 -4.16
C MET A 171 -4.70 -8.86 -3.69
N ALA A 172 -4.78 -9.28 -2.42
CA ALA A 172 -3.76 -10.13 -1.82
C ALA A 172 -3.75 -11.56 -2.38
N ASP A 173 -4.88 -12.06 -2.89
CA ASP A 173 -5.00 -13.37 -3.52
C ASP A 173 -4.53 -13.40 -4.99
N ASP A 174 -4.33 -12.23 -5.61
CA ASP A 174 -3.79 -12.07 -6.96
C ASP A 174 -2.76 -10.92 -6.98
N PRO A 175 -1.62 -11.09 -6.29
CA PRO A 175 -0.71 -10.00 -5.97
C PRO A 175 0.04 -9.42 -7.16
N ASP A 176 0.05 -10.14 -8.27
CA ASP A 176 0.76 -9.80 -9.49
C ASP A 176 0.01 -8.80 -10.37
N HIS A 177 -1.24 -8.52 -10.03
CA HIS A 177 -2.11 -7.65 -10.81
C HIS A 177 -2.60 -6.45 -10.00
N MET A 178 -2.88 -5.37 -10.73
CA MET A 178 -3.47 -4.15 -10.17
C MET A 178 -4.56 -3.65 -11.11
N ILE A 179 -5.64 -3.12 -10.54
CA ILE A 179 -6.70 -2.46 -11.31
C ILE A 179 -6.53 -0.95 -11.14
N HIS A 180 -6.42 -0.25 -12.26
CA HIS A 180 -6.31 1.21 -12.31
C HIS A 180 -7.67 1.82 -12.61
N PHE A 181 -8.25 2.57 -11.67
CA PHE A 181 -9.45 3.36 -11.88
C PHE A 181 -9.05 4.75 -12.41
N ASN A 182 -8.83 4.85 -13.73
CA ASN A 182 -8.40 6.09 -14.38
C ASN A 182 -9.61 6.97 -14.73
N GLY A 183 -9.70 8.18 -14.15
CA GLY A 183 -10.87 9.05 -14.25
C GLY A 183 -10.97 9.89 -15.53
N GLU A 184 -9.88 10.49 -15.98
CA GLU A 184 -9.94 11.55 -17.01
C GLU A 184 -9.54 11.09 -18.42
N ARG A 185 -8.81 9.99 -18.53
CA ARG A 185 -8.22 9.61 -19.82
C ARG A 185 -9.08 8.60 -20.54
N PHE A 186 -9.47 8.94 -21.74
CA PHE A 186 -9.98 7.96 -22.68
C PHE A 186 -8.90 6.92 -22.97
N LEU A 187 -9.31 5.68 -23.27
CA LEU A 187 -8.39 4.61 -23.62
C LEU A 187 -7.55 5.02 -24.82
N GLY A 188 -6.26 5.17 -24.61
CA GLY A 188 -5.25 5.35 -25.62
C GLY A 188 -4.17 4.30 -25.47
N PRO A 189 -3.27 4.16 -26.43
CA PRO A 189 -2.15 3.25 -26.31
C PRO A 189 -1.28 3.65 -25.12
N TYR A 190 -0.80 2.64 -24.36
CA TYR A 190 0.17 2.87 -23.32
C TYR A 190 1.53 3.29 -23.92
N PRO A 191 2.37 4.05 -23.19
CA PRO A 191 3.64 4.55 -23.73
C PRO A 191 4.57 3.48 -24.30
N ASP A 192 4.53 2.28 -23.76
CA ASP A 192 5.34 1.13 -24.20
C ASP A 192 4.85 0.48 -25.49
N VAL A 193 3.62 0.78 -25.91
CA VAL A 193 3.04 0.34 -27.19
C VAL A 193 2.87 1.50 -28.20
N MET A 194 3.31 2.69 -27.85
CA MET A 194 3.35 3.82 -28.78
C MET A 194 4.44 3.52 -29.86
N PRO A 195 4.15 3.77 -31.15
CA PRO A 195 5.18 3.71 -32.16
C PRO A 195 6.32 4.69 -31.81
N ALA A 196 7.55 4.27 -32.01
CA ALA A 196 8.68 5.18 -31.85
C ALA A 196 8.42 6.42 -32.72
N THR A 197 8.53 7.59 -32.10
CA THR A 197 8.41 8.86 -32.84
C THR A 197 9.54 8.89 -33.90
N PRO A 198 9.24 9.20 -35.16
CA PRO A 198 10.23 9.20 -36.23
C PRO A 198 11.33 10.23 -36.01
#